data_503697e1ff5f3177ab09217f19a98c6e
#
_entry.id   503697e1ff5f3177ab09217f19a98c6e
#
_cell.length_a   1.000
_cell.length_b   1.000
_cell.length_c   1.000
_cell.angle_alpha   90.00
_cell.angle_beta   90.00
_cell.angle_gamma   90.00
#
_symmetry.space_group_name_H-M   'P 1'
#
loop_
_entity.id
_entity.type
_entity.pdbx_description
1 polymer ?
#
loop_
_entity_poly.entity_id
_entity_poly.type
_entity_poly.pdbx_seq_one_letter_code
_entity_poly.pdbx_strand_id
1 'polypeptide(L)'
;MKKYKKNIVPATFMMLALGATSCIGDLDVDPIDPNIDTNVDLNGLFNKCYANMALAGNGGANGDCDIDGLDGGTTGFIRQLFNSNELTTDEAICGWGDEGVASFCYNTYNASHPMLNGFYARLTTGITYCNQYLAMAGDTDATMSAEIRFVRALHYFLLMDGWGNIPFTLEPMTKPEQRSRAQMYEWLEQE
;
A
#
# COMPACT_ATOMS: atom_id res chain seq x y z
N MET A 1 -65.30 3.79 -37.21
CA MET A 1 -64.02 3.21 -36.64
C MET A 1 -62.84 4.16 -36.86
N LYS A 2 -62.69 5.20 -36.05
CA LYS A 2 -61.50 6.10 -36.07
C LYS A 2 -61.51 6.91 -34.79
N LYS A 3 -60.82 6.51 -33.71
CA LYS A 3 -60.52 7.40 -32.57
C LYS A 3 -59.70 6.78 -31.43
N TYR A 4 -58.98 5.68 -31.64
CA TYR A 4 -58.21 5.07 -30.52
C TYR A 4 -56.67 5.07 -30.71
N LYS A 5 -56.11 5.78 -31.69
CA LYS A 5 -54.62 5.76 -31.94
C LYS A 5 -53.83 6.96 -31.42
N LYS A 6 -54.47 7.94 -30.79
CA LYS A 6 -53.77 9.19 -30.41
C LYS A 6 -53.23 9.30 -28.97
N ASN A 7 -53.63 8.40 -28.08
CA ASN A 7 -53.30 8.53 -26.64
C ASN A 7 -52.35 7.45 -26.10
N ILE A 8 -51.89 6.52 -26.92
CA ILE A 8 -51.01 5.44 -26.45
C ILE A 8 -49.56 5.87 -26.38
N VAL A 9 -49.09 6.72 -27.33
CA VAL A 9 -47.71 7.17 -27.38
C VAL A 9 -47.29 8.03 -26.18
N PRO A 10 -48.10 9.02 -25.69
CA PRO A 10 -47.69 9.77 -24.51
C PRO A 10 -47.74 8.98 -23.21
N ALA A 11 -48.67 8.00 -23.08
CA ALA A 11 -48.75 7.15 -21.91
C ALA A 11 -47.56 6.16 -21.81
N THR A 12 -47.12 5.61 -22.93
CA THR A 12 -45.96 4.73 -22.99
C THR A 12 -44.64 5.50 -22.70
N PHE A 13 -44.53 6.74 -23.18
CA PHE A 13 -43.36 7.59 -22.89
C PHE A 13 -43.33 8.03 -21.43
N MET A 14 -44.48 8.28 -20.82
CA MET A 14 -44.56 8.65 -19.40
C MET A 14 -44.31 7.45 -18.47
N MET A 15 -44.63 6.22 -18.87
CA MET A 15 -44.29 5.01 -18.13
C MET A 15 -42.78 4.67 -18.24
N LEU A 16 -42.12 4.94 -19.37
CA LEU A 16 -40.70 4.75 -19.50
C LEU A 16 -39.91 5.78 -18.69
N ALA A 17 -40.40 7.01 -18.55
CA ALA A 17 -39.74 8.05 -17.75
C ALA A 17 -39.81 7.81 -16.23
N LEU A 18 -40.85 7.10 -15.75
CA LEU A 18 -41.03 6.74 -14.34
C LEU A 18 -40.19 5.51 -13.93
N GLY A 19 -39.78 4.68 -14.89
CA GLY A 19 -38.90 3.53 -14.63
C GLY A 19 -37.40 3.87 -14.52
N ALA A 20 -37.00 5.09 -14.91
CA ALA A 20 -35.57 5.50 -14.88
C ALA A 20 -35.11 6.18 -13.56
N THR A 21 -36.03 6.41 -12.63
CA THR A 21 -35.71 7.03 -11.31
C THR A 21 -35.57 6.00 -10.18
N SER A 22 -35.63 4.73 -10.50
CA SER A 22 -35.46 3.65 -9.52
C SER A 22 -33.96 3.33 -9.35
N CYS A 23 -33.46 3.42 -8.13
CA CYS A 23 -32.24 2.80 -7.61
C CYS A 23 -30.92 3.59 -7.66
N ILE A 24 -30.90 4.92 -7.75
CA ILE A 24 -29.62 5.62 -7.53
C ILE A 24 -29.35 5.81 -6.02
N GLY A 25 -30.37 5.97 -5.18
CA GLY A 25 -30.22 6.10 -3.74
C GLY A 25 -30.03 4.78 -2.97
N ASP A 26 -30.35 3.65 -3.59
CA ASP A 26 -30.28 2.32 -2.95
C ASP A 26 -28.85 1.75 -2.93
N LEU A 27 -27.91 2.40 -3.62
CA LEU A 27 -26.50 2.06 -3.64
C LEU A 27 -25.66 2.89 -2.65
N ASP A 28 -26.26 3.93 -2.09
CA ASP A 28 -25.62 4.80 -1.09
C ASP A 28 -26.00 4.30 0.32
N VAL A 29 -25.55 3.10 0.64
CA VAL A 29 -25.77 2.46 1.94
C VAL A 29 -24.62 2.78 2.86
N ASP A 30 -24.92 3.15 4.10
CA ASP A 30 -23.91 3.25 5.15
C ASP A 30 -23.19 1.90 5.31
N PRO A 31 -21.88 1.90 5.60
CA PRO A 31 -21.14 0.68 5.86
C PRO A 31 -21.82 -0.16 6.95
N ILE A 32 -22.04 -1.44 6.69
CA ILE A 32 -22.68 -2.38 7.64
C ILE A 32 -21.76 -2.61 8.86
N ASP A 33 -20.45 -2.51 8.67
CA ASP A 33 -19.47 -2.62 9.75
C ASP A 33 -19.33 -1.27 10.45
N PRO A 34 -19.73 -1.16 11.74
CA PRO A 34 -19.62 0.08 12.50
C PRO A 34 -18.17 0.52 12.78
N ASN A 35 -17.19 -0.33 12.48
CA ASN A 35 -15.76 0.00 12.62
C ASN A 35 -15.17 0.60 11.32
N ILE A 36 -15.92 0.63 10.23
CA ILE A 36 -15.50 1.34 9.02
C ILE A 36 -15.74 2.84 9.24
N ASP A 37 -14.69 3.55 9.60
CA ASP A 37 -14.71 5.01 9.61
C ASP A 37 -14.55 5.51 8.17
N THR A 38 -15.62 6.11 7.64
CA THR A 38 -15.62 6.76 6.32
C THR A 38 -14.95 8.14 6.37
N ASN A 39 -14.64 8.63 7.58
CA ASN A 39 -13.97 9.89 7.79
C ASN A 39 -12.47 9.65 8.01
N VAL A 40 -11.70 9.61 6.93
CA VAL A 40 -10.27 9.30 7.02
C VAL A 40 -9.53 10.43 7.71
N ASP A 41 -8.88 10.10 8.82
CA ASP A 41 -7.91 10.97 9.47
C ASP A 41 -6.62 11.06 8.64
N LEU A 42 -6.50 12.14 7.85
CA LEU A 42 -5.30 12.38 7.03
C LEU A 42 -4.04 12.54 7.88
N ASN A 43 -4.12 13.09 9.09
CA ASN A 43 -2.96 13.20 9.97
C ASN A 43 -2.55 11.82 10.51
N GLY A 44 -3.53 10.98 10.85
CA GLY A 44 -3.28 9.59 11.22
C GLY A 44 -2.62 8.80 10.09
N LEU A 45 -3.09 8.98 8.86
CA LEU A 45 -2.51 8.32 7.67
C LEU A 45 -1.10 8.84 7.35
N PHE A 46 -0.86 10.15 7.46
CA PHE A 46 0.46 10.76 7.35
C PHE A 46 1.45 10.12 8.36
N ASN A 47 1.05 10.07 9.63
CA ASN A 47 1.85 9.46 10.67
C ASN A 47 2.10 7.96 10.41
N LYS A 48 1.11 7.24 9.82
CA LYS A 48 1.23 5.82 9.46
C LYS A 48 2.31 5.59 8.39
N CYS A 49 2.48 6.52 7.45
CA CYS A 49 3.56 6.43 6.45
C CYS A 49 4.95 6.42 7.12
N TYR A 50 5.17 7.28 8.12
CA TYR A 50 6.42 7.29 8.91
C TYR A 50 6.52 6.11 9.86
N ALA A 51 5.41 5.78 10.53
CA ALA A 51 5.36 4.67 11.49
C ALA A 51 5.76 3.33 10.86
N ASN A 52 5.48 3.11 9.58
CA ASN A 52 5.91 1.92 8.85
C ASN A 52 7.43 1.67 8.89
N MET A 53 8.23 2.74 8.98
CA MET A 53 9.69 2.64 9.10
C MET A 53 10.17 2.40 10.53
N ALA A 54 9.38 2.76 11.54
CA ALA A 54 9.76 2.69 12.94
C ALA A 54 9.09 1.53 13.70
N LEU A 55 7.88 1.16 13.32
CA LEU A 55 7.03 0.19 14.00
C LEU A 55 6.66 -0.96 13.07
N ALA A 56 6.43 -2.14 13.66
CA ALA A 56 5.95 -3.31 12.93
C ALA A 56 4.54 -3.75 13.39
N GLY A 57 3.89 -2.94 14.19
CA GLY A 57 2.55 -3.16 14.74
C GLY A 57 2.34 -2.39 16.05
N ASN A 58 1.17 -2.51 16.65
CA ASN A 58 0.77 -1.75 17.83
C ASN A 58 1.23 -2.36 19.17
N GLY A 59 1.69 -3.60 19.18
CA GLY A 59 2.02 -4.37 20.39
C GLY A 59 3.51 -4.41 20.74
N GLY A 60 4.37 -3.64 20.08
CA GLY A 60 5.84 -3.71 20.25
C GLY A 60 6.45 -4.95 19.61
N ALA A 61 7.65 -5.35 20.06
CA ALA A 61 8.42 -6.44 19.44
C ALA A 61 7.76 -7.83 19.51
N ASN A 62 6.83 -8.03 20.43
CA ASN A 62 6.10 -9.30 20.60
C ASN A 62 4.59 -9.14 20.34
N GLY A 63 4.18 -8.00 19.76
CA GLY A 63 2.78 -7.73 19.45
C GLY A 63 2.40 -8.17 18.05
N ASP A 64 1.12 -8.02 17.76
CA ASP A 64 0.58 -8.32 16.44
C ASP A 64 1.24 -7.43 15.38
N CYS A 65 1.70 -8.07 14.30
CA CYS A 65 2.21 -7.36 13.13
C CYS A 65 1.05 -6.64 12.43
N ASP A 66 1.31 -5.46 11.89
CA ASP A 66 0.36 -4.72 11.06
C ASP A 66 0.28 -5.24 9.62
N ILE A 67 1.08 -6.23 9.28
CA ILE A 67 1.04 -6.99 8.01
C ILE A 67 0.68 -8.43 8.33
N ASP A 68 -0.45 -8.89 7.81
CA ASP A 68 -0.96 -10.23 8.05
C ASP A 68 0.05 -11.33 7.66
N GLY A 69 0.14 -12.36 8.49
CA GLY A 69 1.04 -13.49 8.28
C GLY A 69 2.51 -13.22 8.57
N LEU A 70 2.88 -12.03 9.07
CA LEU A 70 4.26 -11.70 9.45
C LEU A 70 4.41 -11.55 10.96
N ASP A 71 5.64 -11.78 11.44
CA ASP A 71 6.03 -11.55 12.82
C ASP A 71 6.53 -10.11 13.02
N GLY A 72 5.95 -9.37 13.96
CA GLY A 72 6.30 -7.97 14.23
C GLY A 72 7.72 -7.77 14.74
N GLY A 73 8.25 -8.74 15.50
CA GLY A 73 9.61 -8.68 16.04
C GLY A 73 10.71 -8.87 14.99
N THR A 74 10.42 -9.62 13.91
CA THR A 74 11.41 -9.98 12.89
C THR A 74 11.28 -9.21 11.59
N THR A 75 10.15 -8.51 11.33
CA THR A 75 9.87 -7.88 10.04
C THR A 75 9.84 -6.36 10.06
N GLY A 76 10.36 -5.75 11.13
CA GLY A 76 10.50 -4.29 11.22
C GLY A 76 11.46 -3.73 10.15
N PHE A 77 11.12 -2.57 9.59
CA PHE A 77 11.88 -1.91 8.52
C PHE A 77 13.36 -1.76 8.84
N ILE A 78 13.70 -1.12 9.96
CA ILE A 78 15.10 -0.86 10.36
C ILE A 78 15.86 -2.17 10.59
N ARG A 79 15.21 -3.16 11.24
CA ARG A 79 15.84 -4.46 11.48
C ARG A 79 16.21 -5.14 10.17
N GLN A 80 15.30 -5.17 9.19
CA GLN A 80 15.56 -5.87 7.94
C GLN A 80 16.47 -5.09 7.00
N LEU A 81 16.43 -3.76 7.05
CA LEU A 81 17.42 -2.92 6.36
C LEU A 81 18.83 -3.21 6.89
N PHE A 82 19.01 -3.29 8.21
CA PHE A 82 20.27 -3.64 8.83
C PHE A 82 20.69 -5.08 8.47
N ASN A 83 19.81 -6.05 8.67
CA ASN A 83 20.13 -7.46 8.43
C ASN A 83 20.58 -7.73 6.99
N SER A 84 19.89 -7.16 6.01
CA SER A 84 20.19 -7.40 4.59
C SER A 84 21.50 -6.73 4.13
N ASN A 85 21.90 -5.65 4.79
CA ASN A 85 23.12 -4.90 4.41
C ASN A 85 24.32 -5.31 5.27
N GLU A 86 24.17 -5.44 6.58
CA GLU A 86 25.30 -5.62 7.50
C GLU A 86 25.60 -7.11 7.78
N LEU A 87 24.57 -7.96 7.96
CA LEU A 87 24.83 -9.36 8.28
C LEU A 87 25.35 -10.18 7.09
N THR A 88 25.28 -9.63 5.88
CA THR A 88 25.85 -10.24 4.67
C THR A 88 27.34 -9.88 4.46
N THR A 89 27.90 -9.07 5.37
CA THR A 89 29.30 -8.67 5.36
C THR A 89 30.09 -9.41 6.46
N ASP A 90 31.36 -9.12 6.58
CA ASP A 90 32.25 -9.61 7.64
C ASP A 90 32.34 -8.65 8.85
N GLU A 91 31.60 -7.53 8.81
CA GLU A 91 31.63 -6.50 9.86
C GLU A 91 30.72 -6.86 11.05
N ALA A 92 29.65 -7.61 10.82
CA ALA A 92 28.66 -7.95 11.85
C ALA A 92 28.23 -9.41 11.79
N ILE A 93 28.03 -10.01 12.97
CA ILE A 93 27.41 -11.31 13.13
C ILE A 93 26.29 -11.22 14.16
N CYS A 94 25.16 -11.82 13.87
CA CYS A 94 24.02 -11.91 14.79
C CYS A 94 23.92 -13.33 15.35
N GLY A 95 23.99 -13.45 16.68
CA GLY A 95 23.87 -14.75 17.38
C GLY A 95 22.43 -15.16 17.71
N TRP A 96 21.43 -14.46 17.21
CA TRP A 96 20.02 -14.80 17.45
C TRP A 96 19.60 -16.02 16.62
N GLY A 97 18.70 -16.83 17.19
CA GLY A 97 18.20 -18.03 16.55
C GLY A 97 17.00 -17.85 15.63
N ASP A 98 16.63 -16.60 15.30
CA ASP A 98 15.51 -16.35 14.41
C ASP A 98 15.76 -16.93 13.02
N GLU A 99 14.72 -17.50 12.42
CA GLU A 99 14.79 -18.07 11.08
C GLU A 99 15.29 -17.03 10.05
N GLY A 100 16.35 -17.37 9.35
CA GLY A 100 16.97 -16.51 8.33
C GLY A 100 18.22 -15.77 8.79
N VAL A 101 18.45 -15.53 10.08
CA VAL A 101 19.65 -14.78 10.56
C VAL A 101 20.94 -15.49 10.15
N ALA A 102 21.04 -16.78 10.42
CA ALA A 102 22.25 -17.55 10.09
C ALA A 102 22.54 -17.57 8.60
N SER A 103 21.52 -17.64 7.74
CA SER A 103 21.71 -17.64 6.29
C SER A 103 22.18 -16.30 5.73
N PHE A 104 21.85 -15.17 6.35
CA PHE A 104 22.48 -13.88 6.05
C PHE A 104 23.97 -13.90 6.39
N CYS A 105 24.31 -14.26 7.64
CA CYS A 105 25.71 -14.29 8.10
C CYS A 105 26.60 -15.24 7.28
N TYR A 106 26.05 -16.33 6.75
CA TYR A 106 26.81 -17.28 5.92
C TYR A 106 26.62 -17.08 4.42
N ASN A 107 25.91 -16.05 4.00
CA ASN A 107 25.61 -15.78 2.58
C ASN A 107 24.98 -16.99 1.84
N THR A 108 24.09 -17.73 2.52
CA THR A 108 23.43 -18.93 1.99
C THR A 108 21.93 -18.71 1.72
N TYR A 109 21.48 -17.44 1.71
CA TYR A 109 20.11 -17.08 1.45
C TYR A 109 19.74 -17.21 -0.03
N ASN A 110 18.44 -17.31 -0.29
CA ASN A 110 17.85 -17.39 -1.63
C ASN A 110 16.52 -16.61 -1.70
N ALA A 111 15.83 -16.68 -2.84
CA ALA A 111 14.60 -15.93 -3.09
C ALA A 111 13.41 -16.31 -2.16
N SER A 112 13.48 -17.45 -1.47
CA SER A 112 12.46 -17.90 -0.50
C SER A 112 12.81 -17.54 0.95
N HIS A 113 13.80 -16.66 1.16
CA HIS A 113 14.27 -16.29 2.48
C HIS A 113 13.18 -15.52 3.26
N PRO A 114 12.83 -15.97 4.50
CA PRO A 114 11.67 -15.41 5.22
C PRO A 114 11.82 -13.93 5.56
N MET A 115 13.02 -13.51 5.96
CA MET A 115 13.26 -12.10 6.30
C MET A 115 13.28 -11.18 5.07
N LEU A 116 13.77 -11.66 3.92
CA LEU A 116 13.68 -10.90 2.65
C LEU A 116 12.22 -10.76 2.21
N ASN A 117 11.43 -11.82 2.35
CA ASN A 117 9.99 -11.76 2.09
C ASN A 117 9.29 -10.75 3.01
N GLY A 118 9.59 -10.76 4.31
CA GLY A 118 9.06 -9.80 5.28
C GLY A 118 9.47 -8.36 4.96
N PHE A 119 10.72 -8.13 4.56
CA PHE A 119 11.21 -6.81 4.18
C PHE A 119 10.54 -6.30 2.90
N TYR A 120 10.41 -7.16 1.90
CA TYR A 120 9.66 -6.84 0.68
C TYR A 120 8.21 -6.43 0.98
N ALA A 121 7.51 -7.20 1.81
CA ALA A 121 6.15 -6.90 2.23
C ALA A 121 6.09 -5.57 3.00
N ARG A 122 7.05 -5.31 3.90
CA ARG A 122 7.14 -4.03 4.64
C ARG A 122 7.33 -2.84 3.71
N LEU A 123 8.20 -2.93 2.73
CA LEU A 123 8.43 -1.86 1.75
C LEU A 123 7.20 -1.61 0.88
N THR A 124 6.57 -2.65 0.36
CA THR A 124 5.36 -2.51 -0.48
C THR A 124 4.16 -2.00 0.30
N THR A 125 4.02 -2.37 1.57
CA THR A 125 2.99 -1.81 2.47
C THR A 125 3.21 -0.32 2.71
N GLY A 126 4.46 0.11 2.95
CA GLY A 126 4.78 1.53 3.09
C GLY A 126 4.45 2.35 1.84
N ILE A 127 4.73 1.81 0.64
CA ILE A 127 4.33 2.42 -0.64
C ILE A 127 2.80 2.55 -0.72
N THR A 128 2.06 1.52 -0.29
CA THR A 128 0.59 1.54 -0.28
C THR A 128 0.05 2.65 0.61
N TYR A 129 0.58 2.83 1.83
CA TYR A 129 0.20 3.92 2.72
C TYR A 129 0.49 5.29 2.10
N CYS A 130 1.67 5.46 1.50
CA CYS A 130 2.03 6.71 0.83
C CYS A 130 1.11 7.02 -0.36
N ASN A 131 0.80 6.05 -1.20
CA ASN A 131 -0.13 6.21 -2.32
C ASN A 131 -1.53 6.56 -1.82
N GLN A 132 -2.00 5.90 -0.75
CA GLN A 132 -3.29 6.19 -0.15
C GLN A 132 -3.35 7.64 0.38
N TYR A 133 -2.32 8.07 1.11
CA TYR A 133 -2.24 9.45 1.60
C TYR A 133 -2.28 10.46 0.45
N LEU A 134 -1.42 10.30 -0.55
CA LEU A 134 -1.33 11.24 -1.68
C LEU A 134 -2.61 11.30 -2.50
N ALA A 135 -3.30 10.17 -2.67
CA ALA A 135 -4.59 10.14 -3.36
C ALA A 135 -5.69 10.89 -2.59
N MET A 136 -5.66 10.85 -1.26
CA MET A 136 -6.68 11.46 -0.41
C MET A 136 -6.38 12.91 -0.03
N ALA A 137 -5.12 13.25 0.17
CA ALA A 137 -4.69 14.61 0.53
C ALA A 137 -4.85 15.59 -0.64
N GLY A 138 -4.68 15.13 -1.88
CA GLY A 138 -4.70 16.01 -3.06
C GLY A 138 -3.72 17.19 -2.88
N ASP A 139 -4.21 18.39 -3.12
CA ASP A 139 -3.43 19.64 -2.99
C ASP A 139 -3.62 20.33 -1.62
N THR A 140 -4.14 19.65 -0.61
CA THR A 140 -4.51 20.27 0.68
C THR A 140 -3.30 20.82 1.44
N ASP A 141 -2.18 20.07 1.46
CA ASP A 141 -0.92 20.49 2.08
C ASP A 141 0.27 20.04 1.20
N ALA A 142 0.86 21.02 0.50
CA ALA A 142 1.97 20.75 -0.40
C ALA A 142 3.24 20.27 0.33
N THR A 143 3.47 20.72 1.57
CA THR A 143 4.64 20.32 2.36
C THR A 143 4.51 18.87 2.79
N MET A 144 3.40 18.51 3.42
CA MET A 144 3.14 17.13 3.83
C MET A 144 3.12 16.17 2.62
N SER A 145 2.56 16.60 1.49
CA SER A 145 2.57 15.80 0.26
C SER A 145 3.99 15.59 -0.28
N ALA A 146 4.85 16.60 -0.23
CA ALA A 146 6.26 16.47 -0.63
C ALA A 146 7.03 15.52 0.30
N GLU A 147 6.79 15.58 1.61
CA GLU A 147 7.38 14.66 2.57
C GLU A 147 6.97 13.20 2.29
N ILE A 148 5.67 12.94 2.02
CA ILE A 148 5.20 11.59 1.74
C ILE A 148 5.69 11.09 0.38
N ARG A 149 5.85 11.95 -0.62
CA ARG A 149 6.52 11.60 -1.88
C ARG A 149 7.97 11.15 -1.62
N PHE A 150 8.70 11.86 -0.77
CA PHE A 150 10.05 11.47 -0.37
C PHE A 150 10.06 10.11 0.35
N VAL A 151 9.18 9.89 1.32
CA VAL A 151 9.06 8.61 2.03
C VAL A 151 8.74 7.48 1.04
N ARG A 152 7.83 7.68 0.09
CA ARG A 152 7.52 6.73 -0.98
C ARG A 152 8.74 6.44 -1.86
N ALA A 153 9.45 7.47 -2.28
CA ALA A 153 10.67 7.35 -3.07
C ALA A 153 11.75 6.53 -2.33
N LEU A 154 11.92 6.76 -1.03
CA LEU A 154 12.83 5.97 -0.19
C LEU A 154 12.48 4.48 -0.18
N HIS A 155 11.19 4.13 -0.04
CA HIS A 155 10.75 2.74 -0.09
C HIS A 155 11.01 2.11 -1.48
N TYR A 156 10.73 2.84 -2.55
CA TYR A 156 11.04 2.39 -3.91
C TYR A 156 12.54 2.25 -4.18
N PHE A 157 13.34 3.17 -3.65
CA PHE A 157 14.80 3.07 -3.74
C PHE A 157 15.32 1.77 -3.12
N LEU A 158 14.91 1.46 -1.89
CA LEU A 158 15.32 0.25 -1.19
C LEU A 158 14.78 -1.02 -1.87
N LEU A 159 13.57 -0.96 -2.40
CA LEU A 159 12.98 -2.07 -3.14
C LEU A 159 13.75 -2.32 -4.46
N MET A 160 14.08 -1.26 -5.21
CA MET A 160 14.90 -1.33 -6.43
C MET A 160 16.30 -1.84 -6.12
N ASP A 161 16.92 -1.36 -5.04
CA ASP A 161 18.28 -1.78 -4.65
C ASP A 161 18.33 -3.26 -4.32
N GLY A 162 17.39 -3.77 -3.50
CA GLY A 162 17.34 -5.16 -3.08
C GLY A 162 16.89 -6.15 -4.16
N TRP A 163 15.92 -5.77 -5.01
CA TRP A 163 15.27 -6.71 -5.94
C TRP A 163 15.44 -6.37 -7.43
N GLY A 164 15.96 -5.22 -7.76
CA GLY A 164 16.24 -4.82 -9.15
C GLY A 164 14.98 -4.46 -9.94
N ASN A 165 14.32 -5.43 -10.54
CA ASN A 165 13.06 -5.22 -11.25
C ASN A 165 11.89 -5.37 -10.28
N ILE A 166 11.09 -4.32 -10.12
CA ILE A 166 10.12 -4.21 -9.03
C ILE A 166 8.72 -3.82 -9.53
N PRO A 167 7.67 -4.12 -8.77
CA PRO A 167 6.34 -3.61 -9.04
C PRO A 167 6.29 -2.10 -8.79
N PHE A 168 5.61 -1.37 -9.65
CA PHE A 168 5.46 0.07 -9.57
C PHE A 168 4.02 0.50 -9.80
N THR A 169 3.49 1.31 -8.89
CA THR A 169 2.24 2.04 -9.02
C THR A 169 2.25 3.28 -8.13
N LEU A 170 1.64 4.36 -8.59
CA LEU A 170 1.44 5.59 -7.81
C LEU A 170 0.00 5.74 -7.31
N GLU A 171 -0.88 4.81 -7.70
CA GLU A 171 -2.30 4.85 -7.38
C GLU A 171 -2.68 3.69 -6.45
N PRO A 172 -3.48 3.94 -5.40
CA PRO A 172 -3.97 2.89 -4.55
C PRO A 172 -4.90 1.93 -5.33
N MET A 173 -4.94 0.66 -4.92
CA MET A 173 -5.81 -0.39 -5.49
C MET A 173 -5.61 -0.66 -6.99
N THR A 174 -4.56 -0.13 -7.60
CA THR A 174 -4.22 -0.34 -9.00
C THR A 174 -3.22 -1.48 -9.13
N LYS A 175 -3.41 -2.35 -10.14
CA LYS A 175 -2.46 -3.41 -10.43
C LYS A 175 -1.12 -2.80 -10.84
N PRO A 176 -0.01 -3.10 -10.13
CA PRO A 176 1.29 -2.54 -10.45
C PRO A 176 1.81 -3.10 -11.78
N GLU A 177 2.55 -2.27 -12.52
CA GLU A 177 3.39 -2.69 -13.63
C GLU A 177 4.79 -3.10 -13.14
N GLN A 178 5.47 -3.97 -13.84
CA GLN A 178 6.88 -4.23 -13.53
C GLN A 178 7.75 -3.18 -14.20
N ARG A 179 8.66 -2.56 -13.42
CA ARG A 179 9.71 -1.68 -13.93
C ARG A 179 11.09 -2.24 -13.66
N SER A 180 11.99 -2.06 -14.64
CA SER A 180 13.39 -2.40 -14.49
C SER A 180 14.11 -1.41 -13.56
N ARG A 181 15.27 -1.81 -13.00
CA ARG A 181 16.12 -0.95 -12.19
C ARG A 181 16.42 0.40 -12.88
N ALA A 182 16.72 0.38 -14.18
CA ALA A 182 17.01 1.60 -14.94
C ALA A 182 15.80 2.55 -15.01
N GLN A 183 14.61 2.02 -15.29
CA GLN A 183 13.38 2.81 -15.31
C GLN A 183 13.03 3.37 -13.92
N MET A 184 13.30 2.60 -12.86
CA MET A 184 13.09 3.07 -11.51
C MET A 184 14.09 4.15 -11.10
N TYR A 185 15.36 4.03 -11.50
CA TYR A 185 16.35 5.05 -11.26
C TYR A 185 15.96 6.39 -11.92
N GLU A 186 15.55 6.37 -13.19
CA GLU A 186 15.09 7.56 -13.90
C GLU A 186 13.87 8.22 -13.22
N TRP A 187 12.95 7.41 -12.71
CA TRP A 187 11.79 7.93 -11.99
C TRP A 187 12.19 8.53 -10.64
N LEU A 188 13.08 7.89 -9.88
CA LEU A 188 13.56 8.38 -8.58
C LEU A 188 14.29 9.72 -8.68
N GLU A 189 15.04 9.94 -9.76
CA GLU A 189 15.73 11.22 -10.01
C GLU A 189 14.77 12.39 -10.30
N GLN A 190 13.53 12.08 -10.67
CA GLN A 190 12.51 13.08 -11.00
C GLN A 190 11.52 13.30 -9.87
N GLU A 191 11.29 12.31 -9.01
CA GLU A 191 10.35 12.37 -7.90
C GLU A 191 10.84 13.24 -6.75
#